data_32465d0b0cbdf478f4261f6eabebd4e5
#
_entry.id   32465d0b0cbdf478f4261f6eabebd4e5
#
_cell.length_a   1.000
_cell.length_b   1.000
_cell.length_c   1.000
_cell.angle_alpha   90.00
_cell.angle_beta   90.00
_cell.angle_gamma   90.00
#
_symmetry.space_group_name_H-M   'P 1'
#
loop_
_entity.id
_entity.type
_entity.pdbx_description
1 polymer ?
#
loop_
_entity_poly.entity_id
_entity_poly.type
_entity_poly.pdbx_seq_one_letter_code
_entity_poly.pdbx_strand_id
1 'polypeptide(L)'
;EVIMPIIIDQIKGALDEDKSLVIKKALKTVNMSENDILSADINKISLDARKQNDIHFVYSIYVKALSKNTEKKICRNKNCRYVSDSIFTPEISSLKRDGEVVIAGFGPAGMFCGLLLAEYGYRPVIIERGKPVDERIKDVEKYWKGGELNTESNVQFGEGGAGTFSDGKLTTRINDPLCRYVLEKFAEFGAPEEILIKAKPHIGTDNLREIVKNIRLKILSLGGKIIFNAKLDDFRVYNGSVNGITYNRINKIKASALVMAVGHSARDTFEMLVNKNVFLEPKPFSVGVRIEHKQMDVNYSLYGKYADNPNLPVGEYQLSYRRPDGRCVYTFCMCPGGHVVPSASEEKTVVTNGMSEFARNGENANSALVVSVSDKDYGSGILDGMNFARTIEQNAFKCVGGQKYAPATTVKGFLEDSPFLKSDIRPTYDRGICSCDLNKIFPDFITSMMGEGLRCFSKKMKCFGDGNALLTAPETRTSSPVRCKRTENMNSVSLDNLYPCGEGAGYAGGIMSAAVDGIKTALAIMRKMGPEM
;
A
#
# COMPACT_ATOMS: atom_id res chain seq x y z
N GLU A 1 4.02 -22.33 -36.20
CA GLU A 1 4.91 -21.86 -35.13
C GLU A 1 4.34 -20.57 -34.51
N VAL A 2 4.19 -20.56 -33.18
CA VAL A 2 3.69 -19.38 -32.45
C VAL A 2 4.78 -18.31 -32.44
N ILE A 3 4.44 -17.09 -32.85
CA ILE A 3 5.31 -15.90 -32.76
C ILE A 3 5.17 -15.37 -31.34
N MET A 4 6.30 -15.28 -30.61
CA MET A 4 6.31 -14.78 -29.25
C MET A 4 6.52 -13.26 -29.23
N PRO A 5 5.78 -12.52 -28.40
CA PRO A 5 6.05 -11.11 -28.20
C PRO A 5 7.44 -10.85 -27.62
N ILE A 6 8.01 -9.69 -27.95
CA ILE A 6 9.35 -9.27 -27.55
C ILE A 6 9.27 -7.92 -26.86
N ILE A 7 10.09 -7.71 -25.84
CA ILE A 7 10.32 -6.39 -25.27
C ILE A 7 11.71 -5.92 -25.67
N ILE A 8 11.78 -4.68 -26.20
CA ILE A 8 13.01 -3.95 -26.43
C ILE A 8 13.17 -2.96 -25.28
N ASP A 9 14.18 -3.16 -24.44
CA ASP A 9 14.42 -2.37 -23.23
C ASP A 9 15.45 -1.23 -23.48
N GLN A 10 15.54 -0.28 -22.52
CA GLN A 10 16.57 0.77 -22.45
C GLN A 10 16.53 1.79 -23.61
N ILE A 11 15.38 2.14 -24.10
CA ILE A 11 15.23 3.17 -25.13
C ILE A 11 15.13 4.55 -24.47
N LYS A 12 16.15 5.39 -24.69
CA LYS A 12 16.20 6.76 -24.16
C LYS A 12 15.31 7.69 -25.00
N GLY A 13 14.44 8.45 -24.33
CA GLY A 13 13.61 9.49 -24.93
C GLY A 13 13.77 10.84 -24.22
N ALA A 14 13.73 11.95 -24.97
CA ALA A 14 13.70 13.29 -24.40
C ALA A 14 12.38 13.55 -23.66
N LEU A 15 12.32 14.61 -22.82
CA LEU A 15 11.13 14.91 -22.02
C LEU A 15 9.92 15.29 -22.89
N ASP A 16 10.15 15.88 -24.04
CA ASP A 16 9.14 16.36 -24.99
C ASP A 16 9.01 15.47 -26.25
N GLU A 17 9.70 14.31 -26.26
CA GLU A 17 9.71 13.45 -27.44
C GLU A 17 8.41 12.68 -27.61
N ASP A 18 7.85 12.73 -28.83
CA ASP A 18 6.65 11.98 -29.17
C ASP A 18 6.86 10.47 -29.07
N LYS A 19 5.87 9.76 -28.53
CA LYS A 19 5.92 8.31 -28.31
C LYS A 19 6.15 7.53 -29.60
N SER A 20 5.62 7.98 -30.73
CA SER A 20 5.82 7.34 -32.03
C SER A 20 7.29 7.40 -32.49
N LEU A 21 7.98 8.50 -32.20
CA LEU A 21 9.42 8.63 -32.47
C LEU A 21 10.25 7.69 -31.60
N VAL A 22 9.86 7.51 -30.34
CA VAL A 22 10.52 6.58 -29.42
C VAL A 22 10.37 5.13 -29.91
N ILE A 23 9.17 4.75 -30.41
CA ILE A 23 8.94 3.42 -31.02
C ILE A 23 9.84 3.25 -32.25
N LYS A 24 9.90 4.24 -33.14
CA LYS A 24 10.80 4.20 -34.31
C LYS A 24 12.26 4.09 -33.93
N LYS A 25 12.70 4.77 -32.88
CA LYS A 25 14.05 4.60 -32.32
C LYS A 25 14.29 3.16 -31.87
N ALA A 26 13.34 2.58 -31.12
CA ALA A 26 13.45 1.21 -30.64
C ALA A 26 13.63 0.22 -31.80
N LEU A 27 12.81 0.32 -32.83
CA LEU A 27 12.90 -0.54 -34.02
C LEU A 27 14.26 -0.38 -34.73
N LYS A 28 14.76 0.85 -34.86
CA LYS A 28 16.10 1.10 -35.42
C LYS A 28 17.22 0.45 -34.64
N THR A 29 17.14 0.39 -33.29
CA THR A 29 18.18 -0.26 -32.46
C THR A 29 18.32 -1.75 -32.74
N VAL A 30 17.28 -2.37 -33.28
CA VAL A 30 17.25 -3.79 -33.67
C VAL A 30 17.26 -4.01 -35.18
N ASN A 31 17.57 -2.97 -35.94
CA ASN A 31 17.62 -2.96 -37.41
C ASN A 31 16.31 -3.42 -38.08
N MET A 32 15.18 -2.93 -37.55
CA MET A 32 13.82 -3.19 -38.06
C MET A 32 13.10 -1.90 -38.41
N SER A 33 12.09 -2.04 -39.27
CA SER A 33 11.16 -0.99 -39.65
C SER A 33 9.73 -1.35 -39.25
N GLU A 34 8.79 -0.41 -39.41
CA GLU A 34 7.37 -0.65 -39.16
C GLU A 34 6.80 -1.77 -40.05
N ASN A 35 7.40 -2.00 -41.24
CA ASN A 35 6.99 -3.07 -42.17
C ASN A 35 7.41 -4.49 -41.69
N ASP A 36 8.27 -4.61 -40.70
CA ASP A 36 8.79 -5.89 -40.18
C ASP A 36 7.97 -6.41 -39.01
N ILE A 37 6.99 -5.63 -38.54
CA ILE A 37 6.25 -5.93 -37.30
C ILE A 37 4.74 -5.90 -37.53
N LEU A 38 3.99 -6.62 -36.71
CA LEU A 38 2.51 -6.57 -36.64
C LEU A 38 2.04 -5.40 -35.76
N SER A 39 2.70 -5.20 -34.62
CA SER A 39 2.42 -4.08 -33.72
C SER A 39 3.64 -3.73 -32.87
N ALA A 40 3.69 -2.48 -32.43
CA ALA A 40 4.63 -2.01 -31.42
C ALA A 40 3.93 -1.01 -30.51
N ASP A 41 4.04 -1.23 -29.19
CA ASP A 41 3.42 -0.43 -28.17
C ASP A 41 4.39 -0.15 -27.02
N ILE A 42 4.12 0.90 -26.25
CA ILE A 42 4.89 1.19 -25.04
C ILE A 42 4.51 0.18 -23.97
N ASN A 43 5.49 -0.61 -23.54
CA ASN A 43 5.33 -1.55 -22.43
C ASN A 43 5.59 -0.90 -21.06
N LYS A 44 6.61 -0.02 -20.98
CA LYS A 44 6.96 0.64 -19.72
C LYS A 44 7.64 1.98 -19.95
N ILE A 45 7.33 2.95 -19.07
CA ILE A 45 7.96 4.27 -19.04
C ILE A 45 8.51 4.50 -17.63
N SER A 46 9.78 4.86 -17.55
CA SER A 46 10.43 5.28 -16.30
C SER A 46 11.20 6.58 -16.50
N LEU A 47 11.28 7.41 -15.45
CA LEU A 47 12.10 8.61 -15.46
C LEU A 47 13.50 8.30 -14.93
N ASP A 48 14.54 8.70 -15.64
CA ASP A 48 15.90 8.79 -15.09
C ASP A 48 16.23 10.26 -14.79
N ALA A 49 16.19 10.60 -13.50
CA ALA A 49 16.52 11.92 -12.98
C ALA A 49 17.72 11.87 -12.00
N ARG A 50 18.55 10.83 -12.08
CA ARG A 50 19.75 10.68 -11.22
C ARG A 50 20.77 11.80 -11.42
N LYS A 51 20.78 12.41 -12.61
CA LYS A 51 21.61 13.56 -12.95
C LYS A 51 20.72 14.71 -13.38
N GLN A 52 20.71 15.81 -12.65
CA GLN A 52 19.87 16.98 -12.95
C GLN A 52 20.17 17.64 -14.31
N ASN A 53 21.34 17.43 -14.89
CA ASN A 53 21.69 17.94 -16.22
C ASN A 53 21.41 16.96 -17.38
N ASP A 54 20.93 15.75 -17.07
CA ASP A 54 20.57 14.72 -18.07
C ASP A 54 19.31 13.96 -17.63
N ILE A 55 18.21 14.69 -17.44
CA ILE A 55 16.90 14.11 -17.12
C ILE A 55 16.25 13.64 -18.40
N HIS A 56 15.82 12.38 -18.44
CA HIS A 56 15.19 11.79 -19.62
C HIS A 56 14.29 10.61 -19.23
N PHE A 57 13.38 10.24 -20.14
CA PHE A 57 12.61 9.01 -20.00
C PHE A 57 13.38 7.81 -20.56
N VAL A 58 13.14 6.66 -19.93
CA VAL A 58 13.61 5.34 -20.40
C VAL A 58 12.39 4.48 -20.67
N TYR A 59 12.30 4.00 -21.89
CA TYR A 59 11.17 3.20 -22.37
C TYR A 59 11.55 1.74 -22.56
N SER A 60 10.56 0.88 -22.36
CA SER A 60 10.52 -0.50 -22.87
C SER A 60 9.41 -0.59 -23.91
N ILE A 61 9.69 -1.17 -25.06
CA ILE A 61 8.74 -1.27 -26.18
C ILE A 61 8.37 -2.74 -26.38
N TYR A 62 7.06 -3.02 -26.35
CA TYR A 62 6.48 -4.31 -26.71
C TYR A 62 6.34 -4.40 -28.21
N VAL A 63 6.80 -5.49 -28.83
CA VAL A 63 6.78 -5.68 -30.27
C VAL A 63 6.26 -7.09 -30.59
N LYS A 64 5.30 -7.18 -31.51
CA LYS A 64 4.93 -8.41 -32.21
C LYS A 64 5.56 -8.42 -33.60
N ALA A 65 6.47 -9.35 -33.84
CA ALA A 65 7.13 -9.50 -35.14
C ALA A 65 6.16 -10.04 -36.19
N LEU A 66 6.39 -9.71 -37.46
CA LEU A 66 5.59 -10.21 -38.57
C LEU A 66 5.87 -11.71 -38.84
N SER A 67 7.07 -12.19 -38.53
CA SER A 67 7.50 -13.57 -38.76
C SER A 67 8.44 -14.08 -37.68
N LYS A 68 8.57 -15.40 -37.57
CA LYS A 68 9.52 -16.07 -36.67
C LYS A 68 10.98 -15.71 -36.98
N ASN A 69 11.31 -15.46 -38.23
CA ASN A 69 12.64 -15.01 -38.64
C ASN A 69 12.94 -13.60 -38.14
N THR A 70 11.96 -12.70 -38.23
CA THR A 70 12.04 -11.35 -37.68
C THR A 70 12.19 -11.38 -36.16
N GLU A 71 11.37 -12.19 -35.47
CA GLU A 71 11.45 -12.41 -34.02
C GLU A 71 12.87 -12.81 -33.58
N LYS A 72 13.45 -13.85 -34.24
CA LYS A 72 14.81 -14.32 -33.97
C LYS A 72 15.88 -13.26 -34.23
N LYS A 73 15.71 -12.41 -35.24
CA LYS A 73 16.65 -11.29 -35.52
C LYS A 73 16.61 -10.25 -34.42
N ILE A 74 15.42 -9.84 -33.96
CA ILE A 74 15.24 -8.87 -32.88
C ILE A 74 15.89 -9.38 -31.59
N CYS A 75 15.65 -10.63 -31.21
CA CYS A 75 16.16 -11.22 -29.97
C CYS A 75 17.67 -11.50 -29.93
N ARG A 76 18.39 -11.29 -31.04
CA ARG A 76 19.86 -11.27 -31.02
C ARG A 76 20.44 -10.04 -30.31
N ASN A 77 19.66 -8.98 -30.15
CA ASN A 77 20.08 -7.78 -29.42
C ASN A 77 20.00 -8.05 -27.92
N LYS A 78 21.06 -7.71 -27.17
CA LYS A 78 21.16 -7.90 -25.71
C LYS A 78 20.10 -7.16 -24.88
N ASN A 79 19.49 -6.13 -25.46
CA ASN A 79 18.43 -5.35 -24.82
C ASN A 79 17.02 -5.91 -25.14
N CYS A 80 16.95 -7.08 -25.77
CA CYS A 80 15.68 -7.70 -26.14
C CYS A 80 15.45 -8.98 -25.36
N ARG A 81 14.21 -9.22 -25.01
CA ARG A 81 13.79 -10.45 -24.33
C ARG A 81 12.40 -10.90 -24.78
N TYR A 82 12.20 -12.19 -24.79
CA TYR A 82 10.88 -12.78 -25.02
C TYR A 82 9.94 -12.50 -23.84
N VAL A 83 8.67 -12.34 -24.15
CA VAL A 83 7.59 -12.27 -23.16
C VAL A 83 6.77 -13.53 -23.29
N SER A 84 6.53 -14.19 -22.17
CA SER A 84 5.55 -15.29 -22.11
C SER A 84 4.17 -14.69 -21.87
N ASP A 85 3.27 -14.83 -22.82
CA ASP A 85 1.84 -14.57 -22.62
C ASP A 85 1.22 -15.76 -21.84
N SER A 86 1.76 -16.06 -20.66
CA SER A 86 1.18 -17.12 -19.83
C SER A 86 -0.18 -16.64 -19.32
N ILE A 87 -1.24 -17.18 -19.91
CA ILE A 87 -2.59 -17.04 -19.38
C ILE A 87 -2.59 -17.73 -18.02
N PHE A 88 -2.91 -16.95 -16.99
CA PHE A 88 -3.05 -17.46 -15.65
C PHE A 88 -4.28 -18.36 -15.56
N THR A 89 -4.08 -19.69 -15.39
CA THR A 89 -5.15 -20.67 -15.21
C THR A 89 -4.98 -21.35 -13.85
N PRO A 90 -5.90 -21.14 -12.89
CA PRO A 90 -5.82 -21.80 -11.60
C PRO A 90 -6.12 -23.29 -11.68
N GLU A 91 -5.44 -24.06 -10.84
CA GLU A 91 -5.75 -25.43 -10.57
C GLU A 91 -6.93 -25.51 -9.59
N ILE A 92 -7.99 -26.23 -9.96
CA ILE A 92 -9.24 -26.33 -9.18
C ILE A 92 -9.44 -27.78 -8.74
N SER A 93 -9.57 -28.00 -7.43
CA SER A 93 -9.89 -29.31 -6.85
C SER A 93 -11.32 -29.73 -7.16
N SER A 94 -11.52 -31.04 -7.33
CA SER A 94 -12.84 -31.65 -7.41
C SER A 94 -13.48 -31.97 -6.04
N LEU A 95 -12.76 -31.76 -4.94
CA LEU A 95 -13.25 -32.05 -3.60
C LEU A 95 -14.37 -31.09 -3.20
N LYS A 96 -15.50 -31.65 -2.78
CA LYS A 96 -16.65 -30.86 -2.31
C LYS A 96 -16.32 -30.17 -1.00
N ARG A 97 -16.85 -28.97 -0.81
CA ARG A 97 -16.78 -28.24 0.45
C ARG A 97 -18.09 -28.36 1.24
N ASP A 98 -18.01 -28.24 2.55
CA ASP A 98 -19.14 -28.22 3.46
C ASP A 98 -19.13 -26.90 4.27
N GLY A 99 -19.79 -25.89 3.75
CA GLY A 99 -19.84 -24.54 4.30
C GLY A 99 -19.21 -23.48 3.38
N GLU A 100 -19.25 -22.25 3.81
CA GLU A 100 -18.82 -21.11 3.00
C GLU A 100 -17.29 -20.91 3.02
N VAL A 101 -16.75 -20.30 1.98
CA VAL A 101 -15.45 -19.63 2.05
C VAL A 101 -15.68 -18.23 2.59
N VAL A 102 -15.29 -18.01 3.85
CA VAL A 102 -15.48 -16.74 4.54
C VAL A 102 -14.20 -15.92 4.47
N ILE A 103 -14.32 -14.65 4.09
CA ILE A 103 -13.22 -13.68 4.07
C ILE A 103 -13.53 -12.58 5.07
N ALA A 104 -12.68 -12.42 6.09
CA ALA A 104 -12.78 -11.35 7.06
C ALA A 104 -11.87 -10.17 6.64
N GLY A 105 -12.51 -9.05 6.28
CA GLY A 105 -11.88 -7.84 5.77
C GLY A 105 -12.01 -7.68 4.25
N PHE A 106 -12.33 -6.45 3.83
CA PHE A 106 -12.51 -6.08 2.41
C PHE A 106 -11.52 -4.98 1.97
N GLY A 107 -10.28 -5.07 2.46
CA GLY A 107 -9.12 -4.37 1.92
C GLY A 107 -8.55 -5.08 0.69
N PRO A 108 -7.40 -4.62 0.10
CA PRO A 108 -6.87 -5.18 -1.14
C PRO A 108 -6.68 -6.70 -1.12
N ALA A 109 -6.24 -7.28 0.00
CA ALA A 109 -6.07 -8.73 0.13
C ALA A 109 -7.41 -9.48 0.05
N GLY A 110 -8.39 -9.09 0.87
CA GLY A 110 -9.72 -9.73 0.87
C GLY A 110 -10.48 -9.49 -0.42
N MET A 111 -10.34 -8.31 -1.01
CA MET A 111 -10.96 -7.92 -2.26
C MET A 111 -10.47 -8.78 -3.43
N PHE A 112 -9.17 -8.91 -3.64
CA PHE A 112 -8.62 -9.72 -4.73
C PHE A 112 -8.75 -11.22 -4.49
N CYS A 113 -8.73 -11.67 -3.22
CA CYS A 113 -9.09 -13.05 -2.87
C CYS A 113 -10.56 -13.34 -3.25
N GLY A 114 -11.48 -12.48 -2.83
CA GLY A 114 -12.91 -12.62 -3.11
C GLY A 114 -13.26 -12.50 -4.58
N LEU A 115 -12.63 -11.57 -5.31
CA LEU A 115 -12.82 -11.40 -6.75
C LEU A 115 -12.42 -12.66 -7.52
N LEU A 116 -11.20 -13.18 -7.28
CA LEU A 116 -10.73 -14.37 -7.96
C LEU A 116 -11.62 -15.59 -7.65
N LEU A 117 -11.96 -15.81 -6.38
CA LEU A 117 -12.88 -16.88 -5.98
C LEU A 117 -14.23 -16.76 -6.68
N ALA A 118 -14.80 -15.55 -6.76
CA ALA A 118 -16.08 -15.31 -7.41
C ALA A 118 -16.01 -15.56 -8.93
N GLU A 119 -14.94 -15.15 -9.61
CA GLU A 119 -14.72 -15.40 -11.03
C GLU A 119 -14.69 -16.91 -11.37
N TYR A 120 -14.29 -17.74 -10.40
CA TYR A 120 -14.26 -19.19 -10.54
C TYR A 120 -15.43 -19.93 -9.85
N GLY A 121 -16.52 -19.22 -9.53
CA GLY A 121 -17.80 -19.79 -9.08
C GLY A 121 -17.87 -20.18 -7.60
N TYR A 122 -16.93 -19.71 -6.76
CA TYR A 122 -16.90 -20.07 -5.32
C TYR A 122 -17.93 -19.36 -4.45
N ARG A 123 -18.51 -18.25 -4.89
CA ARG A 123 -19.51 -17.44 -4.15
C ARG A 123 -19.05 -17.10 -2.72
N PRO A 124 -17.91 -16.42 -2.54
CA PRO A 124 -17.38 -16.14 -1.21
C PRO A 124 -18.32 -15.28 -0.38
N VAL A 125 -18.29 -15.47 0.94
CA VAL A 125 -18.96 -14.59 1.91
C VAL A 125 -17.90 -13.69 2.53
N ILE A 126 -17.95 -12.39 2.23
CA ILE A 126 -17.02 -11.40 2.73
C ILE A 126 -17.69 -10.62 3.85
N ILE A 127 -17.05 -10.52 5.01
CA ILE A 127 -17.48 -9.66 6.10
C ILE A 127 -16.50 -8.51 6.26
N GLU A 128 -17.01 -7.29 6.33
CA GLU A 128 -16.22 -6.06 6.55
C GLU A 128 -16.78 -5.32 7.77
N ARG A 129 -15.89 -4.99 8.71
CA ARG A 129 -16.30 -4.34 9.96
C ARG A 129 -16.83 -2.92 9.75
N GLY A 130 -16.27 -2.20 8.79
CA GLY A 130 -16.70 -0.85 8.45
C GLY A 130 -17.80 -0.82 7.40
N LYS A 131 -18.06 0.38 6.92
CA LYS A 131 -19.12 0.69 5.96
C LYS A 131 -18.67 0.54 4.51
N PRO A 132 -19.62 0.44 3.55
CA PRO A 132 -19.32 0.62 2.14
C PRO A 132 -18.74 2.01 1.88
N VAL A 133 -17.94 2.15 0.82
CA VAL A 133 -17.11 3.34 0.57
C VAL A 133 -17.94 4.64 0.54
N ASP A 134 -19.12 4.62 -0.04
CA ASP A 134 -20.01 5.80 -0.14
C ASP A 134 -20.45 6.33 1.24
N GLU A 135 -20.62 5.46 2.23
CA GLU A 135 -20.97 5.83 3.60
C GLU A 135 -19.72 6.08 4.47
N ARG A 136 -18.66 5.28 4.25
CA ARG A 136 -17.38 5.40 4.93
C ARG A 136 -16.76 6.79 4.73
N ILE A 137 -16.83 7.35 3.53
CA ILE A 137 -16.36 8.71 3.23
C ILE A 137 -17.00 9.72 4.19
N LYS A 138 -18.30 9.60 4.47
CA LYS A 138 -19.03 10.51 5.38
C LYS A 138 -18.50 10.41 6.82
N ASP A 139 -18.20 9.18 7.31
CA ASP A 139 -17.62 8.97 8.63
C ASP A 139 -16.23 9.59 8.72
N VAL A 140 -15.39 9.39 7.70
CA VAL A 140 -14.03 9.93 7.64
C VAL A 140 -14.05 11.46 7.58
N GLU A 141 -14.84 12.06 6.71
CA GLU A 141 -14.97 13.51 6.60
C GLU A 141 -15.54 14.14 7.88
N LYS A 142 -16.54 13.51 8.51
CA LYS A 142 -17.08 13.95 9.80
C LYS A 142 -15.96 14.01 10.84
N TYR A 143 -15.14 12.95 10.92
CA TYR A 143 -14.01 12.89 11.85
C TYR A 143 -12.98 13.98 11.53
N TRP A 144 -12.58 14.15 10.28
CA TRP A 144 -11.60 15.16 9.88
C TRP A 144 -12.06 16.59 10.18
N LYS A 145 -13.34 16.89 10.00
CA LYS A 145 -13.96 18.20 10.34
C LYS A 145 -14.15 18.42 11.86
N GLY A 146 -13.57 17.58 12.70
CA GLY A 146 -13.58 17.73 14.16
C GLY A 146 -14.70 16.99 14.90
N GLY A 147 -15.48 16.15 14.19
CA GLY A 147 -16.47 15.25 14.79
C GLY A 147 -15.87 14.06 15.52
N GLU A 148 -16.73 13.21 16.04
CA GLU A 148 -16.36 11.98 16.75
C GLU A 148 -15.81 10.91 15.79
N LEU A 149 -14.88 10.10 16.31
CA LEU A 149 -14.34 8.93 15.61
C LEU A 149 -15.37 7.79 15.62
N ASN A 150 -15.64 7.23 14.44
CA ASN A 150 -16.28 5.92 14.36
C ASN A 150 -15.17 4.85 14.39
N THR A 151 -15.05 4.09 15.48
CA THR A 151 -13.99 3.09 15.67
C THR A 151 -14.10 1.89 14.73
N GLU A 152 -15.27 1.64 14.15
CA GLU A 152 -15.50 0.54 13.21
C GLU A 152 -15.48 0.99 11.73
N SER A 153 -15.63 2.31 11.45
CA SER A 153 -15.65 2.86 10.08
C SER A 153 -14.83 4.16 10.03
N ASN A 154 -13.61 4.09 9.50
CA ASN A 154 -12.63 5.19 9.54
C ASN A 154 -11.58 5.02 8.44
N VAL A 155 -10.43 5.71 8.51
CA VAL A 155 -9.33 5.59 7.53
C VAL A 155 -8.71 4.18 7.49
N GLN A 156 -8.79 3.41 8.57
CA GLN A 156 -8.21 2.05 8.65
C GLN A 156 -9.23 0.97 8.27
N PHE A 157 -10.50 1.15 8.58
CA PHE A 157 -11.56 0.15 8.46
C PHE A 157 -12.67 0.59 7.53
N GLY A 158 -13.19 -0.35 6.76
CA GLY A 158 -14.22 -0.18 5.76
C GLY A 158 -13.79 -0.63 4.37
N GLU A 159 -14.70 -0.59 3.42
CA GLU A 159 -14.48 -1.03 2.05
C GLU A 159 -13.21 -0.43 1.43
N GLY A 160 -12.37 -1.30 0.85
CA GLY A 160 -11.08 -0.94 0.27
C GLY A 160 -9.92 -0.84 1.28
N GLY A 161 -10.20 -0.97 2.61
CA GLY A 161 -9.20 -0.89 3.67
C GLY A 161 -8.50 0.47 3.75
N ALA A 162 -7.35 0.54 4.42
CA ALA A 162 -6.58 1.78 4.57
C ALA A 162 -6.08 2.37 3.22
N GLY A 163 -5.93 1.53 2.20
CA GLY A 163 -5.50 1.94 0.86
C GLY A 163 -6.41 2.96 0.19
N THR A 164 -7.73 2.94 0.48
CA THR A 164 -8.72 3.86 -0.11
C THR A 164 -8.44 5.34 0.22
N PHE A 165 -7.83 5.62 1.37
CA PHE A 165 -7.47 6.98 1.82
C PHE A 165 -5.94 7.14 1.83
N SER A 166 -5.29 6.82 0.71
CA SER A 166 -3.85 6.94 0.50
C SER A 166 -3.54 7.56 -0.87
N ASP A 167 -2.27 7.67 -1.24
CA ASP A 167 -1.86 8.05 -2.59
C ASP A 167 -2.20 6.96 -3.65
N GLY A 168 -2.57 5.78 -3.21
CA GLY A 168 -2.87 4.69 -4.14
C GLY A 168 -1.66 4.16 -4.91
N LYS A 169 -0.46 4.19 -4.33
CA LYS A 169 0.76 3.67 -4.97
C LYS A 169 0.63 2.17 -5.21
N LEU A 170 0.93 1.78 -6.46
CA LEU A 170 0.98 0.38 -6.88
C LEU A 170 2.42 -0.14 -7.03
N THR A 171 3.40 0.67 -6.64
CA THR A 171 4.80 0.23 -6.63
C THR A 171 5.02 -0.82 -5.55
N THR A 172 5.75 -1.87 -5.90
CA THR A 172 6.09 -2.97 -4.99
C THR A 172 7.51 -3.44 -5.20
N ARG A 173 8.08 -4.09 -4.18
CA ARG A 173 9.39 -4.74 -4.27
C ARG A 173 9.29 -6.24 -4.61
N ILE A 174 8.09 -6.79 -4.63
CA ILE A 174 7.91 -8.19 -5.04
C ILE A 174 8.05 -8.29 -6.56
N ASN A 175 8.78 -9.31 -7.01
CA ASN A 175 8.88 -9.66 -8.43
C ASN A 175 7.98 -10.88 -8.68
N ASP A 176 6.68 -10.64 -8.90
CA ASP A 176 5.68 -11.68 -9.05
C ASP A 176 4.85 -11.41 -10.31
N PRO A 177 4.64 -12.41 -11.19
CA PRO A 177 3.82 -12.25 -12.39
C PRO A 177 2.40 -11.78 -12.11
N LEU A 178 1.84 -12.10 -10.94
CA LEU A 178 0.51 -11.68 -10.52
C LEU A 178 0.38 -10.15 -10.35
N CYS A 179 1.50 -9.41 -10.23
CA CYS A 179 1.46 -7.95 -10.21
C CYS A 179 0.84 -7.39 -11.50
N ARG A 180 1.11 -8.01 -12.65
CA ARG A 180 0.52 -7.59 -13.94
C ARG A 180 -0.98 -7.83 -13.95
N TYR A 181 -1.43 -9.00 -13.49
CA TYR A 181 -2.85 -9.32 -13.34
C TYR A 181 -3.57 -8.29 -12.43
N VAL A 182 -2.97 -7.91 -11.30
CA VAL A 182 -3.54 -6.89 -10.41
C VAL A 182 -3.70 -5.54 -11.12
N LEU A 183 -2.69 -5.08 -11.88
CA LEU A 183 -2.76 -3.83 -12.64
C LEU A 183 -3.87 -3.88 -13.70
N GLU A 184 -3.99 -5.00 -14.44
CA GLU A 184 -5.03 -5.21 -15.44
C GLU A 184 -6.42 -5.19 -14.81
N LYS A 185 -6.61 -5.83 -13.67
CA LYS A 185 -7.87 -5.76 -12.93
C LYS A 185 -8.19 -4.34 -12.45
N PHE A 186 -7.23 -3.60 -11.91
CA PHE A 186 -7.47 -2.21 -11.56
C PHE A 186 -7.89 -1.37 -12.77
N ALA A 187 -7.26 -1.55 -13.93
CA ALA A 187 -7.64 -0.87 -15.17
C ALA A 187 -9.04 -1.31 -15.64
N GLU A 188 -9.37 -2.61 -15.60
CA GLU A 188 -10.70 -3.14 -15.90
C GLU A 188 -11.80 -2.48 -15.04
N PHE A 189 -11.50 -2.17 -13.77
CA PHE A 189 -12.45 -1.55 -12.84
C PHE A 189 -12.39 -0.02 -12.80
N GLY A 190 -11.68 0.62 -13.74
CA GLY A 190 -11.72 2.07 -13.96
C GLY A 190 -10.49 2.84 -13.49
N ALA A 191 -9.39 2.17 -13.17
CA ALA A 191 -8.13 2.88 -12.97
C ALA A 191 -7.61 3.46 -14.30
N PRO A 192 -6.90 4.61 -14.28
CA PRO A 192 -6.29 5.16 -15.48
C PRO A 192 -5.38 4.15 -16.17
N GLU A 193 -5.53 3.96 -17.49
CA GLU A 193 -4.76 2.97 -18.26
C GLU A 193 -3.24 3.16 -18.15
N GLU A 194 -2.79 4.38 -17.85
CA GLU A 194 -1.37 4.67 -17.68
C GLU A 194 -0.69 3.86 -16.56
N ILE A 195 -1.46 3.29 -15.61
CA ILE A 195 -0.91 2.40 -14.58
C ILE A 195 -0.27 1.14 -15.18
N LEU A 196 -0.70 0.74 -16.37
CA LEU A 196 -0.19 -0.44 -17.07
C LEU A 196 1.21 -0.23 -17.65
N ILE A 197 1.60 1.03 -17.89
CA ILE A 197 2.86 1.38 -18.56
C ILE A 197 3.81 2.21 -17.68
N LYS A 198 3.33 2.91 -16.65
CA LYS A 198 4.20 3.69 -15.76
C LYS A 198 5.01 2.79 -14.83
N ALA A 199 6.30 3.06 -14.67
CA ALA A 199 7.18 2.33 -13.74
C ALA A 199 6.81 2.56 -12.27
N LYS A 200 6.22 3.71 -11.96
CA LYS A 200 5.72 4.07 -10.64
C LYS A 200 4.23 4.42 -10.73
N PRO A 201 3.35 3.42 -10.92
CA PRO A 201 1.94 3.66 -11.06
C PRO A 201 1.30 4.04 -9.73
N HIS A 202 0.32 4.95 -9.79
CA HIS A 202 -0.55 5.31 -8.66
C HIS A 202 -1.96 5.56 -9.18
N ILE A 203 -2.94 5.47 -8.29
CA ILE A 203 -4.36 5.60 -8.64
C ILE A 203 -4.96 6.89 -8.09
N GLY A 204 -4.50 7.35 -6.91
CA GLY A 204 -5.10 8.45 -6.17
C GLY A 204 -6.30 8.02 -5.32
N THR A 205 -6.52 8.71 -4.21
CA THR A 205 -7.64 8.41 -3.30
C THR A 205 -9.01 8.62 -3.95
N ASP A 206 -9.13 9.57 -4.85
CA ASP A 206 -10.34 9.90 -5.62
C ASP A 206 -10.78 8.73 -6.51
N ASN A 207 -9.90 8.21 -7.36
CA ASN A 207 -10.21 7.08 -8.25
C ASN A 207 -10.40 5.76 -7.49
N LEU A 208 -9.64 5.53 -6.41
CA LEU A 208 -9.74 4.28 -5.64
C LEU A 208 -11.15 4.05 -5.10
N ARG A 209 -11.89 5.10 -4.75
CA ARG A 209 -13.26 5.00 -4.23
C ARG A 209 -14.21 4.34 -5.23
N GLU A 210 -14.15 4.74 -6.50
CA GLU A 210 -14.98 4.14 -7.56
C GLU A 210 -14.51 2.73 -7.92
N ILE A 211 -13.21 2.50 -7.97
CA ILE A 211 -12.64 1.20 -8.32
C ILE A 211 -13.05 0.13 -7.31
N VAL A 212 -12.92 0.40 -6.00
CA VAL A 212 -13.31 -0.58 -4.96
C VAL A 212 -14.81 -0.89 -5.03
N LYS A 213 -15.65 0.11 -5.32
CA LYS A 213 -17.08 -0.06 -5.55
C LYS A 213 -17.37 -0.95 -6.76
N ASN A 214 -16.67 -0.74 -7.88
CA ASN A 214 -16.83 -1.53 -9.10
C ASN A 214 -16.42 -3.00 -8.86
N ILE A 215 -15.34 -3.25 -8.13
CA ILE A 215 -14.94 -4.61 -7.74
C ILE A 215 -16.01 -5.27 -6.86
N ARG A 216 -16.56 -4.54 -5.87
CA ARG A 216 -17.70 -5.01 -5.07
C ARG A 216 -18.86 -5.45 -5.94
N LEU A 217 -19.30 -4.59 -6.86
CA LEU A 217 -20.43 -4.88 -7.75
C LEU A 217 -20.17 -6.11 -8.61
N LYS A 218 -18.92 -6.29 -9.09
CA LYS A 218 -18.52 -7.49 -9.82
C LYS A 218 -18.63 -8.75 -8.98
N ILE A 219 -18.10 -8.75 -7.75
CA ILE A 219 -18.20 -9.91 -6.83
C ILE A 219 -19.66 -10.28 -6.58
N LEU A 220 -20.52 -9.28 -6.32
CA LEU A 220 -21.97 -9.49 -6.10
C LEU A 220 -22.65 -10.07 -7.35
N SER A 221 -22.33 -9.56 -8.55
CA SER A 221 -22.87 -10.05 -9.81
C SER A 221 -22.51 -11.51 -10.11
N LEU A 222 -21.40 -11.97 -9.57
CA LEU A 222 -20.92 -13.37 -9.67
C LEU A 222 -21.45 -14.27 -8.55
N GLY A 223 -22.39 -13.78 -7.72
CA GLY A 223 -23.06 -14.54 -6.66
C GLY A 223 -22.31 -14.54 -5.32
N GLY A 224 -21.22 -13.79 -5.16
CA GLY A 224 -20.60 -13.54 -3.86
C GLY A 224 -21.50 -12.71 -2.95
N LYS A 225 -21.28 -12.77 -1.65
CA LYS A 225 -21.99 -11.98 -0.64
C LYS A 225 -21.02 -11.07 0.10
N ILE A 226 -21.41 -9.82 0.34
CA ILE A 226 -20.61 -8.87 1.14
C ILE A 226 -21.49 -8.29 2.23
N ILE A 227 -21.06 -8.43 3.48
CA ILE A 227 -21.76 -7.97 4.66
C ILE A 227 -20.92 -6.88 5.32
N PHE A 228 -21.37 -5.64 5.22
CA PHE A 228 -20.75 -4.49 5.89
C PHE A 228 -21.27 -4.33 7.32
N ASN A 229 -20.60 -3.50 8.12
CA ASN A 229 -20.85 -3.35 9.56
C ASN A 229 -20.84 -4.71 10.27
N ALA A 230 -19.96 -5.61 9.83
CA ALA A 230 -19.87 -6.99 10.26
C ALA A 230 -18.45 -7.28 10.77
N LYS A 231 -18.25 -7.07 12.08
CA LYS A 231 -16.98 -7.33 12.75
C LYS A 231 -16.86 -8.81 13.10
N LEU A 232 -15.76 -9.45 12.69
CA LEU A 232 -15.40 -10.78 13.17
C LEU A 232 -15.06 -10.70 14.68
N ASP A 233 -15.84 -11.36 15.51
CA ASP A 233 -15.60 -11.43 16.95
C ASP A 233 -14.96 -12.74 17.38
N ASP A 234 -15.29 -13.85 16.72
CA ASP A 234 -14.84 -15.17 17.10
C ASP A 234 -14.94 -16.19 15.96
N PHE A 235 -14.26 -17.31 16.09
CA PHE A 235 -14.45 -18.49 15.26
C PHE A 235 -14.41 -19.78 16.10
N ARG A 236 -15.10 -20.81 15.62
CA ARG A 236 -15.15 -22.11 16.27
C ARG A 236 -14.18 -23.07 15.61
N VAL A 237 -13.50 -23.86 16.43
CA VAL A 237 -12.56 -24.89 15.97
C VAL A 237 -13.12 -26.27 16.31
N TYR A 238 -13.04 -27.18 15.34
CA TYR A 238 -13.37 -28.59 15.52
C TYR A 238 -12.34 -29.43 14.74
N ASN A 239 -11.76 -30.42 15.42
CA ASN A 239 -10.74 -31.31 14.84
C ASN A 239 -9.62 -30.57 14.07
N GLY A 240 -9.02 -29.51 14.66
CA GLY A 240 -7.92 -28.75 14.07
C GLY A 240 -8.32 -27.83 12.92
N SER A 241 -9.61 -27.66 12.67
CA SER A 241 -10.12 -26.83 11.57
C SER A 241 -11.18 -25.85 12.06
N VAL A 242 -11.25 -24.67 11.43
CA VAL A 242 -12.36 -23.72 11.63
C VAL A 242 -13.62 -24.32 11.00
N ASN A 243 -14.71 -24.40 11.76
CA ASN A 243 -16.00 -24.89 11.26
C ASN A 243 -17.11 -23.83 11.26
N GLY A 244 -16.78 -22.59 11.63
CA GLY A 244 -17.71 -21.47 11.58
C GLY A 244 -17.13 -20.24 12.27
N ILE A 245 -17.72 -19.10 11.93
CA ILE A 245 -17.39 -17.80 12.51
C ILE A 245 -18.56 -17.24 13.29
N THR A 246 -18.25 -16.27 14.17
CA THR A 246 -19.24 -15.39 14.81
C THR A 246 -18.86 -13.94 14.50
N TYR A 247 -19.83 -13.15 14.04
CA TYR A 247 -19.66 -11.71 13.81
C TYR A 247 -20.76 -10.92 14.52
N ASN A 248 -20.46 -9.71 14.93
CA ASN A 248 -21.37 -8.87 15.73
C ASN A 248 -21.98 -9.62 16.92
N ARG A 249 -21.14 -10.48 17.55
CA ARG A 249 -21.42 -11.28 18.78
C ARG A 249 -22.47 -12.38 18.66
N ILE A 250 -23.42 -12.27 17.74
CA ILE A 250 -24.59 -13.17 17.68
C ILE A 250 -24.75 -13.89 16.33
N ASN A 251 -24.28 -13.30 15.24
CA ASN A 251 -24.46 -13.88 13.91
C ASN A 251 -23.41 -14.95 13.63
N LYS A 252 -23.82 -16.05 13.04
CA LYS A 252 -22.96 -17.21 12.78
C LYS A 252 -23.00 -17.61 11.30
N ILE A 253 -21.84 -17.98 10.77
CA ILE A 253 -21.71 -18.55 9.43
C ILE A 253 -20.91 -19.85 9.56
N LYS A 254 -21.40 -20.94 8.93
CA LYS A 254 -20.63 -22.19 8.78
C LYS A 254 -19.52 -21.95 7.76
N ALA A 255 -18.28 -22.27 8.12
CA ALA A 255 -17.13 -21.99 7.26
C ALA A 255 -16.34 -23.26 6.95
N SER A 256 -16.08 -23.51 5.68
CA SER A 256 -15.11 -24.50 5.19
C SER A 256 -13.70 -23.93 5.07
N ALA A 257 -13.58 -22.62 4.94
CA ALA A 257 -12.32 -21.87 5.00
C ALA A 257 -12.56 -20.48 5.56
N LEU A 258 -11.60 -19.98 6.35
CA LEU A 258 -11.59 -18.61 6.87
C LEU A 258 -10.32 -17.89 6.42
N VAL A 259 -10.48 -16.83 5.61
CA VAL A 259 -9.41 -15.94 5.20
C VAL A 259 -9.36 -14.73 6.14
N MET A 260 -8.22 -14.53 6.80
CA MET A 260 -8.00 -13.43 7.74
C MET A 260 -7.28 -12.26 7.03
N ALA A 261 -8.05 -11.40 6.36
CA ALA A 261 -7.55 -10.25 5.61
C ALA A 261 -7.86 -8.90 6.31
N VAL A 262 -7.80 -8.87 7.64
CA VAL A 262 -8.30 -7.81 8.53
C VAL A 262 -7.46 -6.52 8.57
N GLY A 263 -6.28 -6.51 7.93
CA GLY A 263 -5.34 -5.38 7.98
C GLY A 263 -4.58 -5.27 9.31
N HIS A 264 -3.56 -4.40 9.34
CA HIS A 264 -2.64 -4.29 10.47
C HIS A 264 -3.21 -3.55 11.69
N SER A 265 -4.36 -2.87 11.54
CA SER A 265 -4.96 -2.04 12.60
C SER A 265 -6.03 -2.76 13.42
N ALA A 266 -6.40 -4.00 13.06
CA ALA A 266 -7.40 -4.81 13.77
C ALA A 266 -6.83 -5.46 15.03
N ARG A 267 -6.49 -4.63 16.03
CA ARG A 267 -5.82 -5.04 17.28
C ARG A 267 -6.63 -6.02 18.10
N ASP A 268 -7.93 -5.81 18.19
CA ASP A 268 -8.90 -6.71 18.82
C ASP A 268 -8.89 -8.11 18.16
N THR A 269 -8.70 -8.19 16.86
CA THR A 269 -8.56 -9.47 16.15
C THR A 269 -7.25 -10.17 16.51
N PHE A 270 -6.14 -9.46 16.65
CA PHE A 270 -4.89 -10.08 17.10
C PHE A 270 -4.99 -10.60 18.53
N GLU A 271 -5.64 -9.86 19.43
CA GLU A 271 -5.95 -10.31 20.80
C GLU A 271 -6.82 -11.59 20.78
N MET A 272 -7.84 -11.63 19.92
CA MET A 272 -8.68 -12.83 19.72
C MET A 272 -7.87 -14.02 19.20
N LEU A 273 -6.97 -13.83 18.23
CA LEU A 273 -6.13 -14.90 17.68
C LEU A 273 -5.18 -15.48 18.73
N VAL A 274 -4.59 -14.63 19.60
CA VAL A 274 -3.77 -15.09 20.74
C VAL A 274 -4.62 -15.93 21.70
N ASN A 275 -5.81 -15.47 22.06
CA ASN A 275 -6.73 -16.19 22.94
C ASN A 275 -7.21 -17.54 22.35
N LYS A 276 -7.20 -17.67 21.02
CA LYS A 276 -7.51 -18.93 20.31
C LYS A 276 -6.29 -19.83 20.09
N ASN A 277 -5.14 -19.50 20.66
CA ASN A 277 -3.89 -20.21 20.50
C ASN A 277 -3.44 -20.34 19.02
N VAL A 278 -3.78 -19.38 18.18
CA VAL A 278 -3.21 -19.27 16.83
C VAL A 278 -1.78 -18.78 16.96
N PHE A 279 -0.85 -19.44 16.29
CA PHE A 279 0.55 -19.09 16.38
C PHE A 279 0.85 -17.75 15.68
N LEU A 280 1.22 -16.77 16.49
CA LEU A 280 1.72 -15.47 16.05
C LEU A 280 3.13 -15.26 16.55
N GLU A 281 3.90 -14.47 15.83
CA GLU A 281 5.24 -14.01 16.25
C GLU A 281 5.32 -12.48 16.18
N PRO A 282 6.09 -11.83 17.07
CA PRO A 282 6.34 -10.39 16.97
C PRO A 282 7.08 -10.10 15.66
N LYS A 283 6.78 -8.95 15.05
CA LYS A 283 7.38 -8.53 13.78
C LYS A 283 7.89 -7.11 13.90
N PRO A 284 9.15 -6.83 13.50
CA PRO A 284 9.68 -5.47 13.43
C PRO A 284 8.83 -4.58 12.52
N PHE A 285 8.68 -3.32 12.94
CA PHE A 285 7.96 -2.28 12.19
C PHE A 285 8.65 -0.93 12.37
N SER A 286 8.00 0.18 12.09
CA SER A 286 8.60 1.50 12.26
C SER A 286 7.59 2.51 12.78
N VAL A 287 8.08 3.48 13.54
CA VAL A 287 7.28 4.57 14.08
C VAL A 287 8.01 5.90 13.93
N GLY A 288 7.26 7.00 13.86
CA GLY A 288 7.82 8.33 13.73
C GLY A 288 6.75 9.39 13.48
N VAL A 289 7.00 10.28 12.55
CA VAL A 289 6.18 11.46 12.26
C VAL A 289 5.88 11.58 10.77
N ARG A 290 4.91 12.42 10.40
CA ARG A 290 4.77 12.95 9.04
C ARG A 290 5.57 14.25 8.91
N ILE A 291 6.40 14.35 7.87
CA ILE A 291 7.07 15.57 7.47
C ILE A 291 6.37 16.17 6.26
N GLU A 292 6.07 17.47 6.31
CA GLU A 292 5.50 18.25 5.21
C GLU A 292 6.51 19.25 4.66
N HIS A 293 6.59 19.32 3.33
CA HIS A 293 7.35 20.30 2.54
C HIS A 293 6.41 20.99 1.54
N LYS A 294 6.78 22.15 1.01
CA LYS A 294 6.16 22.63 -0.23
C LYS A 294 6.53 21.69 -1.37
N GLN A 295 5.57 21.30 -2.21
CA GLN A 295 5.82 20.40 -3.32
C GLN A 295 6.86 20.95 -4.30
N MET A 296 6.85 22.26 -4.54
CA MET A 296 7.82 22.91 -5.41
C MET A 296 9.26 22.77 -4.92
N ASP A 297 9.51 22.82 -3.60
CA ASP A 297 10.85 22.65 -3.03
C ASP A 297 11.36 21.21 -3.23
N VAL A 298 10.45 20.24 -3.21
CA VAL A 298 10.75 18.85 -3.58
C VAL A 298 11.11 18.76 -5.06
N ASN A 299 10.32 19.37 -5.95
CA ASN A 299 10.59 19.39 -7.37
C ASN A 299 11.95 20.03 -7.69
N TYR A 300 12.24 21.19 -7.09
CA TYR A 300 13.55 21.86 -7.26
C TYR A 300 14.70 21.02 -6.73
N SER A 301 14.51 20.35 -5.60
CA SER A 301 15.54 19.48 -5.02
C SER A 301 15.88 18.30 -5.93
N LEU A 302 14.90 17.78 -6.70
CA LEU A 302 15.07 16.64 -7.60
C LEU A 302 15.48 17.05 -9.01
N TYR A 303 14.84 18.06 -9.58
CA TYR A 303 14.92 18.38 -11.00
C TYR A 303 15.72 19.66 -11.31
N GLY A 304 16.09 20.44 -10.28
CA GLY A 304 16.83 21.70 -10.46
C GLY A 304 16.11 22.66 -11.41
N LYS A 305 16.79 23.12 -12.44
CA LYS A 305 16.22 24.07 -13.43
C LYS A 305 15.05 23.51 -14.27
N TYR A 306 14.80 22.22 -14.22
CA TYR A 306 13.69 21.57 -14.93
C TYR A 306 12.44 21.37 -14.04
N ALA A 307 12.43 21.90 -12.81
CA ALA A 307 11.34 21.70 -11.86
C ALA A 307 9.97 22.10 -12.37
N ASP A 308 9.92 23.12 -13.25
CA ASP A 308 8.67 23.64 -13.85
C ASP A 308 8.32 23.00 -15.22
N ASN A 309 9.06 21.97 -15.64
CA ASN A 309 8.78 21.31 -16.92
C ASN A 309 7.50 20.46 -16.83
N PRO A 310 6.45 20.75 -17.65
CA PRO A 310 5.15 20.10 -17.54
C PRO A 310 5.16 18.60 -17.90
N ASN A 311 6.21 18.13 -18.57
CA ASN A 311 6.34 16.71 -18.93
C ASN A 311 6.99 15.87 -17.81
N LEU A 312 7.53 16.51 -16.75
CA LEU A 312 8.04 15.79 -15.59
C LEU A 312 6.91 15.41 -14.64
N PRO A 313 6.94 14.21 -14.06
CA PRO A 313 6.01 13.86 -13.01
C PRO A 313 6.29 14.70 -11.76
N VAL A 314 5.28 14.88 -10.94
CA VAL A 314 5.42 15.52 -9.62
C VAL A 314 6.50 14.78 -8.83
N GLY A 315 7.42 15.55 -8.22
CA GLY A 315 8.60 15.01 -7.54
C GLY A 315 8.25 14.13 -6.35
N GLU A 316 8.86 12.95 -6.32
CA GLU A 316 8.75 12.02 -5.18
C GLU A 316 10.13 11.52 -4.76
N TYR A 317 10.33 11.31 -3.48
CA TYR A 317 11.61 10.89 -2.91
C TYR A 317 11.48 9.64 -2.03
N GLN A 318 12.61 8.95 -1.90
CA GLN A 318 12.81 7.88 -0.93
C GLN A 318 14.22 8.01 -0.36
N LEU A 319 14.33 8.29 0.94
CA LEU A 319 15.58 8.49 1.63
C LEU A 319 15.72 7.51 2.79
N SER A 320 16.95 7.12 3.08
CA SER A 320 17.25 6.29 4.25
C SER A 320 18.64 6.63 4.80
N TYR A 321 18.75 6.48 6.11
CA TYR A 321 20.00 6.52 6.84
C TYR A 321 20.04 5.34 7.82
N ARG A 322 21.15 4.64 7.85
CA ARG A 322 21.38 3.50 8.75
C ARG A 322 22.58 3.78 9.63
N ARG A 323 22.40 3.63 10.91
CA ARG A 323 23.46 3.70 11.92
C ARG A 323 24.29 2.41 11.92
N PRO A 324 25.58 2.40 12.38
CA PRO A 324 26.40 1.19 12.47
C PRO A 324 25.79 0.06 13.33
N ASP A 325 24.98 0.39 14.34
CA ASP A 325 24.24 -0.56 15.18
C ASP A 325 23.09 -1.27 14.45
N GLY A 326 22.81 -0.89 13.18
CA GLY A 326 21.79 -1.45 12.32
C GLY A 326 20.45 -0.71 12.36
N ARG A 327 20.22 0.22 13.31
CA ARG A 327 18.99 1.02 13.38
C ARG A 327 18.87 1.92 12.14
N CYS A 328 17.66 2.00 11.61
CA CYS A 328 17.40 2.75 10.38
C CYS A 328 16.33 3.81 10.61
N VAL A 329 16.54 5.00 10.03
CA VAL A 329 15.50 6.00 9.81
C VAL A 329 15.32 6.18 8.30
N TYR A 330 14.07 6.29 7.84
CA TYR A 330 13.79 6.38 6.42
C TYR A 330 12.47 7.10 6.15
N THR A 331 12.33 7.58 4.92
CA THR A 331 11.06 8.12 4.43
C THR A 331 10.20 6.98 3.88
N PHE A 332 8.92 7.01 4.20
CA PHE A 332 7.96 5.99 3.81
C PHE A 332 6.65 6.61 3.35
N CYS A 333 5.96 5.97 2.41
CA CYS A 333 4.66 6.40 1.90
C CYS A 333 4.60 7.91 1.63
N MET A 334 5.57 8.42 0.83
CA MET A 334 5.59 9.82 0.42
C MET A 334 4.41 10.10 -0.50
N CYS A 335 3.66 11.17 -0.22
CA CYS A 335 2.46 11.58 -0.91
C CYS A 335 2.71 12.94 -1.60
N PRO A 336 3.08 12.96 -2.88
CA PRO A 336 3.28 14.18 -3.65
C PRO A 336 1.97 14.96 -3.79
N GLY A 337 2.02 16.30 -3.70
CA GLY A 337 0.84 17.15 -3.82
C GLY A 337 -0.30 16.72 -2.91
N GLY A 338 0.01 16.25 -1.69
CA GLY A 338 -0.93 15.55 -0.84
C GLY A 338 -1.07 16.16 0.56
N HIS A 339 -1.88 15.50 1.37
CA HIS A 339 -2.29 15.95 2.69
C HIS A 339 -1.84 14.97 3.77
N VAL A 340 -1.49 15.50 4.95
CA VAL A 340 -1.42 14.73 6.19
C VAL A 340 -2.83 14.59 6.73
N VAL A 341 -3.25 13.37 7.04
CA VAL A 341 -4.64 13.09 7.43
C VAL A 341 -4.74 12.42 8.80
N PRO A 342 -5.82 12.73 9.56
CA PRO A 342 -6.15 12.02 10.79
C PRO A 342 -6.53 10.56 10.50
N SER A 343 -5.84 9.60 11.13
CA SER A 343 -5.97 8.18 10.80
C SER A 343 -6.15 7.28 12.03
N ALA A 344 -6.64 7.83 13.15
CA ALA A 344 -6.96 7.05 14.34
C ALA A 344 -8.05 6.03 14.09
N SER A 345 -7.99 4.89 14.78
CA SER A 345 -9.01 3.83 14.79
C SER A 345 -9.41 3.41 16.21
N GLU A 346 -8.77 3.95 17.22
CA GLU A 346 -9.07 3.76 18.64
C GLU A 346 -9.33 5.11 19.31
N GLU A 347 -10.21 5.14 20.29
CA GLU A 347 -10.50 6.37 21.06
C GLU A 347 -9.28 6.84 21.85
N LYS A 348 -9.20 8.15 22.11
CA LYS A 348 -8.13 8.75 22.91
C LYS A 348 -6.74 8.48 22.35
N THR A 349 -6.64 8.41 21.03
CA THR A 349 -5.38 8.28 20.28
C THR A 349 -5.27 9.34 19.19
N VAL A 350 -4.05 9.71 18.83
CA VAL A 350 -3.73 10.46 17.61
C VAL A 350 -2.90 9.57 16.71
N VAL A 351 -3.25 9.50 15.44
CA VAL A 351 -2.49 8.82 14.39
C VAL A 351 -2.53 9.67 13.15
N THR A 352 -1.38 9.86 12.52
CA THR A 352 -1.25 10.53 11.22
C THR A 352 -1.01 9.53 10.11
N ASN A 353 -1.47 9.86 8.92
CA ASN A 353 -1.12 9.19 7.67
C ASN A 353 -1.07 10.24 6.56
N GLY A 354 -0.79 9.85 5.32
CA GLY A 354 -0.81 10.73 4.17
C GLY A 354 -1.66 10.17 3.04
N MET A 355 -2.24 11.09 2.26
CA MET A 355 -2.94 10.75 1.03
C MET A 355 -2.68 11.78 -0.07
N SER A 356 -2.92 11.40 -1.32
CA SER A 356 -2.95 12.31 -2.47
C SER A 356 -4.09 11.91 -3.40
N GLU A 357 -4.62 12.89 -4.12
CA GLU A 357 -5.45 12.66 -5.29
C GLU A 357 -4.61 12.22 -6.48
N PHE A 358 -5.23 11.70 -7.51
CA PHE A 358 -4.54 11.28 -8.74
C PHE A 358 -3.74 12.41 -9.37
N ALA A 359 -4.27 13.62 -9.40
CA ALA A 359 -3.63 14.79 -9.98
C ALA A 359 -2.36 15.24 -9.23
N ARG A 360 -2.22 14.91 -7.93
CA ARG A 360 -1.08 15.29 -7.09
C ARG A 360 -0.74 16.78 -7.15
N ASN A 361 -1.77 17.63 -7.23
CA ASN A 361 -1.66 19.07 -7.49
C ASN A 361 -1.78 19.94 -6.23
N GLY A 362 -1.74 19.35 -5.04
CA GLY A 362 -1.73 20.08 -3.77
C GLY A 362 -0.42 20.86 -3.57
N GLU A 363 -0.49 21.91 -2.74
CA GLU A 363 0.65 22.79 -2.45
C GLU A 363 1.78 22.05 -1.72
N ASN A 364 1.43 21.11 -0.84
CA ASN A 364 2.39 20.39 -0.02
C ASN A 364 2.67 18.98 -0.57
N ALA A 365 3.87 18.50 -0.26
CA ALA A 365 4.26 17.09 -0.27
C ALA A 365 4.40 16.61 1.17
N ASN A 366 4.05 15.37 1.47
CA ASN A 366 4.33 14.82 2.79
C ASN A 366 4.87 13.39 2.70
N SER A 367 5.60 12.96 3.72
CA SER A 367 5.99 11.56 3.90
C SER A 367 6.13 11.19 5.36
N ALA A 368 5.97 9.92 5.68
CA ALA A 368 6.43 9.42 6.96
C ALA A 368 7.96 9.54 7.06
N LEU A 369 8.46 10.00 8.21
CA LEU A 369 9.85 9.93 8.65
C LEU A 369 9.88 8.99 9.84
N VAL A 370 10.30 7.74 9.64
CA VAL A 370 10.10 6.67 10.61
C VAL A 370 11.39 5.94 10.96
N VAL A 371 11.47 5.50 12.20
CA VAL A 371 12.59 4.76 12.78
C VAL A 371 12.18 3.31 12.98
N SER A 372 13.06 2.38 12.59
CA SER A 372 12.83 0.96 12.78
C SER A 372 12.86 0.56 14.26
N VAL A 373 11.88 -0.24 14.67
CA VAL A 373 11.75 -0.79 16.02
C VAL A 373 11.57 -2.31 15.97
N SER A 374 12.02 -3.00 17.00
CA SER A 374 11.97 -4.45 17.11
C SER A 374 11.66 -4.90 18.54
N ASP A 375 11.59 -6.19 18.76
CA ASP A 375 11.42 -6.82 20.08
C ASP A 375 12.45 -6.36 21.12
N LYS A 376 13.64 -5.93 20.69
CA LYS A 376 14.65 -5.32 21.58
C LYS A 376 14.22 -3.98 22.18
N ASP A 377 13.29 -3.28 21.51
CA ASP A 377 12.84 -1.95 21.90
C ASP A 377 11.53 -1.98 22.70
N TYR A 378 10.65 -2.94 22.42
CA TYR A 378 9.30 -2.99 23.01
C TYR A 378 8.98 -4.26 23.78
N GLY A 379 9.90 -5.25 23.79
CA GLY A 379 9.69 -6.53 24.47
C GLY A 379 9.42 -7.68 23.51
N SER A 380 9.55 -8.92 24.01
CA SER A 380 9.43 -10.15 23.24
C SER A 380 8.03 -10.78 23.22
N GLY A 381 7.07 -10.18 23.91
CA GLY A 381 5.69 -10.62 23.90
C GLY A 381 5.03 -10.41 22.54
N ILE A 382 4.13 -11.29 22.15
CA ILE A 382 3.48 -11.31 20.82
C ILE A 382 2.83 -9.96 20.50
N LEU A 383 2.18 -9.33 21.48
CA LEU A 383 1.44 -8.08 21.32
C LEU A 383 2.21 -6.83 21.79
N ASP A 384 3.46 -6.97 22.25
CA ASP A 384 4.22 -5.86 22.82
C ASP A 384 4.46 -4.75 21.79
N GLY A 385 4.78 -5.10 20.55
CA GLY A 385 4.92 -4.11 19.46
C GLY A 385 3.61 -3.35 19.17
N MET A 386 2.48 -4.02 19.22
CA MET A 386 1.16 -3.40 19.09
C MET A 386 0.88 -2.42 20.24
N ASN A 387 1.18 -2.82 21.49
CA ASN A 387 1.00 -2.00 22.67
C ASN A 387 1.97 -0.82 22.72
N PHE A 388 3.20 -1.00 22.24
CA PHE A 388 4.18 0.07 22.07
C PHE A 388 3.65 1.16 21.14
N ALA A 389 3.13 0.80 19.97
CA ALA A 389 2.51 1.75 19.05
C ALA A 389 1.30 2.46 19.68
N ARG A 390 0.43 1.71 20.38
CA ARG A 390 -0.74 2.25 21.12
C ARG A 390 -0.32 3.27 22.19
N THR A 391 0.76 2.99 22.92
CA THR A 391 1.30 3.92 23.94
C THR A 391 1.75 5.24 23.32
N ILE A 392 2.46 5.22 22.19
CA ILE A 392 2.86 6.43 21.46
C ILE A 392 1.64 7.23 21.02
N GLU A 393 0.61 6.58 20.47
CA GLU A 393 -0.64 7.21 20.03
C GLU A 393 -1.39 7.87 21.18
N GLN A 394 -1.42 7.24 22.35
CA GLN A 394 -2.03 7.77 23.57
C GLN A 394 -1.21 8.91 24.18
N ASN A 395 0.12 8.84 24.16
CA ASN A 395 0.99 9.93 24.60
C ASN A 395 0.79 11.16 23.72
N ALA A 396 0.66 11.00 22.41
CA ALA A 396 0.35 12.08 21.49
C ALA A 396 -0.99 12.74 21.84
N PHE A 397 -2.02 11.98 22.13
CA PHE A 397 -3.33 12.49 22.56
C PHE A 397 -3.23 13.27 23.88
N LYS A 398 -2.47 12.76 24.85
CA LYS A 398 -2.24 13.43 26.14
C LYS A 398 -1.44 14.72 25.96
N CYS A 399 -0.43 14.71 25.08
CA CYS A 399 0.45 15.87 24.84
C CYS A 399 -0.34 17.12 24.36
N VAL A 400 -1.43 16.92 23.64
CA VAL A 400 -2.33 17.99 23.18
C VAL A 400 -3.53 18.22 24.12
N GLY A 401 -3.43 17.76 25.37
CA GLY A 401 -4.48 17.96 26.37
C GLY A 401 -5.77 17.19 26.12
N GLY A 402 -5.72 16.07 25.42
CA GLY A 402 -6.89 15.27 25.10
C GLY A 402 -7.81 15.88 24.04
N GLN A 403 -7.30 16.83 23.27
CA GLN A 403 -8.07 17.53 22.25
C GLN A 403 -7.90 16.88 20.86
N LYS A 404 -8.58 17.45 19.87
CA LYS A 404 -8.62 16.95 18.49
C LYS A 404 -7.37 17.21 17.66
N TYR A 405 -6.43 18.01 18.16
CA TYR A 405 -5.21 18.39 17.45
C TYR A 405 -4.21 17.25 17.32
N ALA A 406 -3.32 17.33 16.33
CA ALA A 406 -2.10 16.54 16.32
C ALA A 406 -0.94 17.33 16.92
N PRO A 407 -0.07 16.70 17.74
CA PRO A 407 1.17 17.33 18.18
C PRO A 407 2.11 17.55 17.00
N ALA A 408 2.72 18.75 16.94
CA ALA A 408 3.59 19.10 15.83
C ALA A 408 4.67 20.12 16.26
N THR A 409 5.72 20.19 15.45
CA THR A 409 6.77 21.20 15.54
C THR A 409 7.39 21.42 14.15
N THR A 410 8.17 22.49 13.98
CA THR A 410 9.02 22.63 12.79
C THR A 410 10.27 21.76 12.91
N VAL A 411 10.92 21.45 11.80
CA VAL A 411 12.21 20.75 11.79
C VAL A 411 13.24 21.52 12.62
N LYS A 412 13.28 22.86 12.49
CA LYS A 412 14.17 23.70 13.31
C LYS A 412 13.86 23.56 14.79
N GLY A 413 12.59 23.69 15.18
CA GLY A 413 12.17 23.57 16.58
C GLY A 413 12.48 22.21 17.17
N PHE A 414 12.37 21.15 16.39
CA PHE A 414 12.74 19.80 16.80
C PHE A 414 14.26 19.64 17.00
N LEU A 415 15.08 20.16 16.07
CA LEU A 415 16.54 20.01 16.13
C LEU A 415 17.20 20.90 17.19
N GLU A 416 16.54 21.97 17.63
CA GLU A 416 16.99 22.92 18.64
C GLU A 416 16.34 22.70 20.03
N ASP A 417 15.59 21.60 20.22
CA ASP A 417 14.83 21.29 21.43
C ASP A 417 13.93 22.46 21.93
N SER A 418 13.43 23.24 20.99
CA SER A 418 12.58 24.41 21.21
C SER A 418 11.34 24.34 20.29
N PRO A 419 10.33 23.56 20.63
CA PRO A 419 9.19 23.30 19.75
C PRO A 419 8.39 24.57 19.44
N PHE A 420 8.19 24.86 18.17
CA PHE A 420 7.36 25.96 17.67
C PHE A 420 6.75 25.66 16.31
N LEU A 421 5.71 26.41 15.94
CA LEU A 421 4.94 26.20 14.70
C LEU A 421 5.01 27.39 13.71
N LYS A 422 5.92 28.34 13.92
CA LYS A 422 6.08 29.44 12.96
C LYS A 422 6.75 28.90 11.69
N SER A 423 5.96 28.73 10.65
CA SER A 423 6.35 28.20 9.36
C SER A 423 5.61 28.95 8.25
N ASP A 424 6.17 29.00 7.06
CA ASP A 424 5.51 29.45 5.82
C ASP A 424 4.79 28.30 5.10
N ILE A 425 4.87 27.08 5.64
CA ILE A 425 4.12 25.91 5.19
C ILE A 425 2.80 25.87 5.95
N ARG A 426 1.69 25.93 5.22
CA ARG A 426 0.36 25.73 5.79
C ARG A 426 0.14 24.24 6.08
N PRO A 427 -0.08 23.84 7.34
CA PRO A 427 -0.31 22.44 7.67
C PRO A 427 -1.59 21.91 7.02
N THR A 428 -1.56 20.66 6.56
CA THR A 428 -2.70 20.03 5.87
C THR A 428 -3.53 19.12 6.78
N TYR A 429 -3.16 18.95 8.04
CA TYR A 429 -3.91 18.13 8.99
C TYR A 429 -5.21 18.82 9.41
N ASP A 430 -6.35 18.36 8.90
CA ASP A 430 -7.66 19.04 9.00
C ASP A 430 -8.15 19.30 10.43
N ARG A 431 -7.80 18.44 11.38
CA ARG A 431 -8.19 18.63 12.79
C ARG A 431 -7.37 19.71 13.51
N GLY A 432 -6.37 20.30 12.83
CA GLY A 432 -5.44 21.29 13.37
C GLY A 432 -4.26 20.66 14.11
N ILE A 433 -3.21 21.44 14.26
CA ILE A 433 -1.98 21.04 14.94
C ILE A 433 -1.72 21.90 16.18
N CYS A 434 -0.99 21.35 17.15
CA CYS A 434 -0.60 22.02 18.37
C CYS A 434 0.91 21.84 18.60
N SER A 435 1.61 22.94 18.99
CA SER A 435 3.04 22.86 19.31
C SER A 435 3.29 21.91 20.47
N CYS A 436 4.15 20.94 20.28
CA CYS A 436 4.47 19.94 21.28
C CYS A 436 5.92 19.48 21.15
N ASP A 437 6.54 19.21 22.30
CA ASP A 437 7.82 18.54 22.38
C ASP A 437 7.64 17.04 22.06
N LEU A 438 8.24 16.59 20.97
CA LEU A 438 8.12 15.20 20.50
C LEU A 438 8.81 14.19 21.44
N ASN A 439 9.76 14.63 22.30
CA ASN A 439 10.37 13.77 23.33
C ASN A 439 9.36 13.34 24.41
N LYS A 440 8.21 14.03 24.54
CA LYS A 440 7.10 13.60 25.41
C LYS A 440 6.23 12.49 24.81
N ILE A 441 6.39 12.22 23.52
CA ILE A 441 5.58 11.25 22.76
C ILE A 441 6.35 9.98 22.51
N PHE A 442 7.61 10.14 22.08
CA PHE A 442 8.49 9.05 21.67
C PHE A 442 9.60 8.80 22.69
N PRO A 443 10.08 7.56 22.81
CA PRO A 443 11.34 7.26 23.49
C PRO A 443 12.53 8.01 22.83
N ASP A 444 13.52 8.39 23.64
CA ASP A 444 14.68 9.18 23.23
C ASP A 444 15.46 8.61 22.04
N PHE A 445 15.55 7.28 21.93
CA PHE A 445 16.26 6.65 20.83
C PHE A 445 15.58 6.89 19.46
N ILE A 446 14.26 7.11 19.46
CA ILE A 446 13.49 7.41 18.24
C ILE A 446 13.72 8.87 17.84
N THR A 447 13.60 9.81 18.78
CA THR A 447 13.81 11.25 18.50
C THR A 447 15.25 11.53 18.11
N SER A 448 16.23 10.93 18.80
CA SER A 448 17.65 10.99 18.44
C SER A 448 17.90 10.51 17.02
N MET A 449 17.34 9.34 16.64
CA MET A 449 17.52 8.76 15.31
C MET A 449 16.82 9.59 14.21
N MET A 450 15.64 10.17 14.49
CA MET A 450 15.00 11.13 13.59
C MET A 450 15.86 12.36 13.35
N GLY A 451 16.47 12.93 14.40
CA GLY A 451 17.38 14.07 14.30
C GLY A 451 18.61 13.77 13.44
N GLU A 452 19.24 12.60 13.61
CA GLU A 452 20.35 12.17 12.75
C GLU A 452 19.90 11.99 11.27
N GLY A 453 18.72 11.40 11.07
CA GLY A 453 18.12 11.25 9.75
C GLY A 453 17.90 12.58 9.05
N LEU A 454 17.29 13.54 9.71
CA LEU A 454 17.06 14.89 9.17
C LEU A 454 18.37 15.57 8.78
N ARG A 455 19.41 15.53 9.63
CA ARG A 455 20.74 16.05 9.31
C ARG A 455 21.42 15.33 8.13
N CYS A 456 21.18 14.03 7.98
CA CYS A 456 21.68 13.26 6.83
C CYS A 456 20.93 13.61 5.54
N PHE A 457 19.60 13.70 5.61
CA PHE A 457 18.75 13.96 4.45
C PHE A 457 18.90 15.38 3.92
N SER A 458 19.16 16.37 4.80
CA SER A 458 19.44 17.75 4.38
C SER A 458 20.66 17.86 3.46
N LYS A 459 21.64 16.96 3.60
CA LYS A 459 22.81 16.89 2.69
C LYS A 459 22.46 16.27 1.33
N LYS A 460 21.38 15.48 1.24
CA LYS A 460 20.95 14.79 0.01
C LYS A 460 19.90 15.58 -0.76
N MET A 461 19.00 16.28 -0.05
CA MET A 461 17.90 17.06 -0.62
C MET A 461 17.75 18.38 0.13
N LYS A 462 17.76 19.49 -0.61
CA LYS A 462 17.70 20.83 -0.03
C LYS A 462 16.46 21.07 0.82
N CYS A 463 15.29 20.56 0.41
CA CYS A 463 14.04 20.72 1.15
C CYS A 463 14.07 20.14 2.58
N PHE A 464 14.90 19.14 2.86
CA PHE A 464 15.12 18.61 4.21
C PHE A 464 16.02 19.51 5.08
N GLY A 465 16.75 20.44 4.48
CA GLY A 465 17.54 21.45 5.17
C GLY A 465 16.74 22.71 5.52
N ASP A 466 15.51 22.82 5.04
CA ASP A 466 14.60 23.90 5.40
C ASP A 466 14.05 23.67 6.81
N GLY A 467 14.43 24.55 7.73
CA GLY A 467 13.95 24.50 9.10
C GLY A 467 12.45 24.71 9.27
N ASN A 468 11.77 25.21 8.23
CA ASN A 468 10.32 25.48 8.25
C ASN A 468 9.46 24.23 7.98
N ALA A 469 10.03 23.14 7.44
CA ALA A 469 9.30 21.90 7.24
C ALA A 469 8.61 21.45 8.55
N LEU A 470 7.36 20.98 8.44
CA LEU A 470 6.53 20.63 9.58
C LEU A 470 6.64 19.14 9.90
N LEU A 471 6.79 18.80 11.18
CA LEU A 471 6.73 17.45 11.71
C LEU A 471 5.42 17.28 12.48
N THR A 472 4.52 16.43 12.01
CA THR A 472 3.23 16.12 12.63
C THR A 472 3.22 14.69 13.15
N ALA A 473 2.96 14.48 14.43
CA ALA A 473 3.08 13.20 15.12
C ALA A 473 1.72 12.61 15.54
N PRO A 474 1.66 11.27 15.73
CA PRO A 474 2.64 10.26 15.36
C PRO A 474 2.22 9.45 14.12
N GLU A 475 3.16 8.92 13.39
CA GLU A 475 2.97 7.87 12.37
C GLU A 475 3.37 6.52 12.98
N THR A 476 2.41 5.65 13.24
CA THR A 476 2.60 4.36 13.94
C THR A 476 2.05 3.17 13.17
N ARG A 477 1.32 3.44 12.07
CA ARG A 477 0.62 2.42 11.28
C ARG A 477 1.36 2.10 9.99
N THR A 478 2.68 1.88 10.08
CA THR A 478 3.53 1.63 8.89
C THR A 478 3.47 0.20 8.38
N SER A 479 3.30 -0.77 9.28
CA SER A 479 3.10 -2.19 8.95
C SER A 479 2.61 -2.96 10.17
N SER A 480 2.21 -4.23 9.97
CA SER A 480 1.78 -5.09 11.08
C SER A 480 2.91 -5.32 12.09
N PRO A 481 2.67 -5.12 13.39
CA PRO A 481 3.64 -5.44 14.45
C PRO A 481 3.67 -6.94 14.79
N VAL A 482 2.81 -7.74 14.18
CA VAL A 482 2.71 -9.20 14.37
C VAL A 482 2.73 -9.92 13.03
N ARG A 483 3.13 -11.20 13.07
CA ARG A 483 2.99 -12.11 11.94
C ARG A 483 2.23 -13.36 12.38
N CYS A 484 1.14 -13.66 11.69
CA CYS A 484 0.43 -14.93 11.84
C CYS A 484 1.10 -15.98 10.94
N LYS A 485 1.85 -16.92 11.54
CA LYS A 485 2.67 -17.87 10.78
C LYS A 485 1.82 -18.82 9.95
N ARG A 486 2.21 -19.01 8.69
CA ARG A 486 1.52 -19.87 7.73
C ARG A 486 2.47 -20.86 7.08
N THR A 487 1.92 -21.95 6.57
CA THR A 487 2.61 -22.97 5.80
C THR A 487 2.88 -22.49 4.35
N GLU A 488 3.58 -23.29 3.56
CA GLU A 488 3.75 -23.05 2.12
C GLU A 488 2.43 -23.09 1.35
N ASN A 489 1.43 -23.80 1.88
CA ASN A 489 0.07 -23.85 1.34
C ASN A 489 -0.82 -22.67 1.77
N MET A 490 -0.23 -21.61 2.30
CA MET A 490 -0.88 -20.36 2.73
C MET A 490 -1.79 -20.48 3.97
N ASN A 491 -2.10 -21.69 4.47
CA ASN A 491 -2.86 -21.85 5.69
C ASN A 491 -2.00 -21.63 6.94
N SER A 492 -2.64 -21.30 8.07
CA SER A 492 -2.00 -21.17 9.37
C SER A 492 -1.30 -22.49 9.77
N VAL A 493 -0.16 -22.37 10.47
CA VAL A 493 0.50 -23.55 11.08
C VAL A 493 -0.32 -24.16 12.21
N SER A 494 -1.31 -23.44 12.74
CA SER A 494 -2.16 -23.87 13.87
C SER A 494 -3.47 -24.53 13.42
N LEU A 495 -4.02 -24.15 12.27
CA LEU A 495 -5.35 -24.58 11.79
C LEU A 495 -5.35 -24.78 10.27
N ASP A 496 -5.87 -25.91 9.82
CA ASP A 496 -5.76 -26.35 8.42
C ASP A 496 -6.47 -25.49 7.39
N ASN A 497 -7.54 -24.80 7.78
CA ASN A 497 -8.38 -24.01 6.89
C ASN A 497 -8.52 -22.54 7.32
N LEU A 498 -7.63 -22.08 8.20
CA LEU A 498 -7.42 -20.67 8.50
C LEU A 498 -6.31 -20.13 7.58
N TYR A 499 -6.59 -19.10 6.81
CA TYR A 499 -5.67 -18.49 5.86
C TYR A 499 -5.31 -17.07 6.27
N PRO A 500 -4.20 -16.85 7.01
CA PRO A 500 -3.69 -15.51 7.29
C PRO A 500 -3.28 -14.83 5.99
N CYS A 501 -3.84 -13.64 5.70
CA CYS A 501 -3.70 -13.01 4.39
C CYS A 501 -3.41 -11.51 4.51
N GLY A 502 -2.56 -11.02 3.64
CA GLY A 502 -2.28 -9.62 3.45
C GLY A 502 -1.39 -8.98 4.51
N GLU A 503 -1.56 -7.68 4.70
CA GLU A 503 -0.68 -6.86 5.56
C GLU A 503 -0.89 -7.17 7.05
N GLY A 504 -2.13 -7.39 7.48
CA GLY A 504 -2.43 -7.76 8.86
C GLY A 504 -1.77 -9.06 9.29
N ALA A 505 -1.70 -10.03 8.39
CA ALA A 505 -0.99 -11.29 8.62
C ALA A 505 0.54 -11.18 8.60
N GLY A 506 1.10 -10.00 8.25
CA GLY A 506 2.54 -9.72 8.26
C GLY A 506 3.29 -10.10 6.99
N TYR A 507 2.60 -10.37 5.87
CA TYR A 507 3.19 -10.82 4.60
C TYR A 507 3.15 -9.80 3.47
N ALA A 508 2.42 -8.72 3.63
CA ALA A 508 2.33 -7.63 2.66
C ALA A 508 2.67 -6.28 3.30
N GLY A 509 2.92 -5.27 2.47
CA GLY A 509 3.20 -3.90 2.91
C GLY A 509 2.76 -2.91 1.83
N GLY A 510 1.45 -2.84 1.55
CA GLY A 510 0.83 -1.94 0.57
C GLY A 510 -0.12 -2.66 -0.39
N ILE A 511 -0.84 -1.87 -1.20
CA ILE A 511 -1.96 -2.31 -2.05
C ILE A 511 -1.58 -3.49 -2.94
N MET A 512 -0.51 -3.34 -3.75
CA MET A 512 -0.09 -4.36 -4.71
C MET A 512 0.26 -5.69 -4.05
N SER A 513 1.12 -5.67 -3.03
CA SER A 513 1.56 -6.89 -2.35
C SER A 513 0.42 -7.57 -1.59
N ALA A 514 -0.52 -6.80 -1.04
CA ALA A 514 -1.71 -7.33 -0.37
C ALA A 514 -2.67 -7.99 -1.38
N ALA A 515 -2.90 -7.37 -2.53
CA ALA A 515 -3.70 -7.94 -3.62
C ALA A 515 -3.13 -9.27 -4.14
N VAL A 516 -1.81 -9.30 -4.42
CA VAL A 516 -1.10 -10.52 -4.84
C VAL A 516 -1.20 -11.62 -3.78
N ASP A 517 -1.08 -11.28 -2.50
CA ASP A 517 -1.22 -12.24 -1.40
C ASP A 517 -2.65 -12.80 -1.30
N GLY A 518 -3.66 -11.94 -1.55
CA GLY A 518 -5.06 -12.35 -1.67
C GLY A 518 -5.30 -13.35 -2.80
N ILE A 519 -4.73 -13.08 -3.98
CA ILE A 519 -4.80 -13.99 -5.13
C ILE A 519 -4.14 -15.35 -4.79
N LYS A 520 -2.95 -15.35 -4.21
CA LYS A 520 -2.26 -16.58 -3.80
C LYS A 520 -3.07 -17.39 -2.78
N THR A 521 -3.74 -16.70 -1.86
CA THR A 521 -4.62 -17.34 -0.89
C THR A 521 -5.84 -17.97 -1.57
N ALA A 522 -6.47 -17.29 -2.52
CA ALA A 522 -7.55 -17.86 -3.32
C ALA A 522 -7.11 -19.11 -4.08
N LEU A 523 -5.94 -19.07 -4.72
CA LEU A 523 -5.35 -20.23 -5.41
C LEU A 523 -5.09 -21.42 -4.49
N ALA A 524 -4.62 -21.16 -3.28
CA ALA A 524 -4.42 -22.22 -2.29
C ALA A 524 -5.75 -22.86 -1.86
N ILE A 525 -6.80 -22.06 -1.70
CA ILE A 525 -8.15 -22.55 -1.43
C ILE A 525 -8.67 -23.39 -2.61
N MET A 526 -8.53 -22.91 -3.84
CA MET A 526 -8.97 -23.60 -5.05
C MET A 526 -8.31 -24.97 -5.23
N ARG A 527 -7.01 -25.07 -4.94
CA ARG A 527 -6.30 -26.37 -4.97
C ARG A 527 -6.79 -27.35 -3.89
N LYS A 528 -7.30 -26.85 -2.76
CA LYS A 528 -7.75 -27.69 -1.65
C LYS A 528 -9.21 -28.11 -1.76
N MET A 529 -10.08 -27.27 -2.30
CA MET A 529 -11.52 -27.53 -2.41
C MET A 529 -12.12 -26.87 -3.65
N GLY A 530 -13.10 -27.51 -4.27
CA GLY A 530 -13.83 -27.00 -5.43
C GLY A 530 -14.92 -25.98 -5.08
N PRO A 531 -15.50 -25.34 -6.10
CA PRO A 531 -16.67 -24.49 -5.93
C PRO A 531 -17.89 -25.33 -5.49
N GLU A 532 -18.90 -24.65 -4.97
CA GLU A 532 -20.21 -25.27 -4.71
C GLU A 532 -20.90 -25.60 -6.07
N MET A 533 -21.42 -26.82 -6.21
CA MET A 533 -22.19 -27.20 -7.41
C MET A 533 -23.60 -26.61 -7.34
#